data_d25cbcdb58605b7ac1864cfd7eb3b0e0
#
_entry.id   d25cbcdb58605b7ac1864cfd7eb3b0e0
#
_cell.length_a   1.000
_cell.length_b   1.000
_cell.length_c   1.000
_cell.angle_alpha   90.00
_cell.angle_beta   90.00
_cell.angle_gamma   90.00
#
_symmetry.space_group_name_H-M   'P 1'
#
loop_
_entity.id
_entity.type
_entity.pdbx_description
1 polymer ?
#
loop_
_entity_poly.entity_id
_entity_poly.type
_entity_poly.pdbx_seq_one_letter_code
_entity_poly.pdbx_strand_id
1 'polypeptide(L)'
;FKGGIPKKLGDPGVPTIPCSIKRNYVKTALCDLGAGVSVMPLSLYRRLELNKLTPTEISLQMADKSTAIPVGICGDVPIVIANVIILTNFVILDIPEDDSMSIILGRPFLNTVGAVIDCTKGNVTFHVNGNEHTVHFPRKQSQVHSINFIEKVPTIIFGGFEFPLHTVKKKYD
;
A
#
# COMPACT_ATOMS: atom_id res chain seq x y z
N PHE A 1 8.58 -30.71 -26.14
CA PHE A 1 8.85 -29.61 -25.22
C PHE A 1 10.15 -29.87 -24.47
N LYS A 2 11.24 -29.19 -24.83
CA LYS A 2 12.51 -29.21 -24.09
C LYS A 2 12.53 -28.13 -23.01
N GLY A 3 11.68 -28.23 -22.02
CA GLY A 3 11.69 -27.34 -20.87
C GLY A 3 11.00 -28.05 -19.70
N GLY A 4 11.72 -28.22 -18.60
CA GLY A 4 11.13 -28.77 -17.37
C GLY A 4 9.97 -27.90 -16.89
N ILE A 5 8.93 -28.50 -16.30
CA ILE A 5 7.81 -27.79 -15.69
C ILE A 5 8.36 -27.03 -14.46
N PRO A 6 8.20 -25.69 -14.38
CA PRO A 6 8.69 -24.94 -13.24
C PRO A 6 7.96 -25.35 -11.95
N LYS A 7 8.69 -25.39 -10.84
CA LYS A 7 8.13 -25.70 -9.53
C LYS A 7 7.19 -24.58 -9.11
N LYS A 8 5.98 -24.92 -8.65
CA LYS A 8 5.05 -23.93 -8.05
C LYS A 8 5.67 -23.38 -6.76
N LEU A 9 5.68 -22.07 -6.67
CA LEU A 9 6.08 -21.33 -5.47
C LEU A 9 4.82 -20.82 -4.75
N GLY A 10 4.92 -20.63 -3.43
CA GLY A 10 3.84 -20.06 -2.62
C GLY A 10 3.73 -18.53 -2.78
N ASP A 11 2.82 -17.93 -1.99
CA ASP A 11 2.62 -16.48 -1.92
C ASP A 11 3.91 -15.80 -1.39
N PRO A 12 4.52 -14.87 -2.14
CA PRO A 12 5.75 -14.19 -1.71
C PRO A 12 5.53 -13.19 -0.58
N GLY A 13 4.28 -12.83 -0.28
CA GLY A 13 3.91 -11.74 0.61
C GLY A 13 3.51 -10.48 -0.14
N VAL A 14 3.09 -9.48 0.63
CA VAL A 14 2.61 -8.19 0.11
C VAL A 14 3.81 -7.24 -0.05
N PRO A 15 3.97 -6.55 -1.19
CA PRO A 15 5.10 -5.65 -1.43
C PRO A 15 4.95 -4.35 -0.63
N THR A 16 5.12 -4.44 0.70
CA THR A 16 5.15 -3.30 1.62
C THR A 16 6.58 -2.90 1.92
N ILE A 17 6.87 -1.61 1.84
CA ILE A 17 8.20 -1.06 2.06
C ILE A 17 8.18 0.02 3.14
N PRO A 18 9.25 0.21 3.89
CA PRO A 18 9.37 1.33 4.81
C PRO A 18 9.68 2.62 4.07
N CYS A 19 9.12 3.71 4.54
CA CYS A 19 9.46 5.05 4.09
C CYS A 19 9.43 6.05 5.24
N SER A 20 9.87 7.28 4.99
CA SER A 20 9.69 8.37 5.93
C SER A 20 8.99 9.53 5.24
N ILE A 21 8.04 10.16 5.94
CA ILE A 21 7.35 11.36 5.50
C ILE A 21 7.62 12.45 6.53
N LYS A 22 8.25 13.54 6.10
CA LYS A 22 8.88 14.50 7.01
C LYS A 22 9.87 13.76 7.94
N ARG A 23 9.65 13.78 9.26
CA ARG A 23 10.49 13.08 10.26
C ARG A 23 9.80 11.83 10.82
N ASN A 24 8.67 11.43 10.26
CA ASN A 24 7.88 10.31 10.74
C ASN A 24 8.19 9.06 9.92
N TYR A 25 8.50 7.98 10.61
CA TYR A 25 8.72 6.69 10.01
C TYR A 25 7.38 5.99 9.73
N VAL A 26 7.17 5.58 8.49
CA VAL A 26 6.03 4.80 8.02
C VAL A 26 6.53 3.41 7.67
N LYS A 27 6.19 2.44 8.50
CA LYS A 27 6.72 1.07 8.41
C LYS A 27 6.23 0.33 7.17
N THR A 28 4.98 0.57 6.78
CA THR A 28 4.25 -0.27 5.82
C THR A 28 3.58 0.59 4.74
N ALA A 29 4.34 0.97 3.73
CA ALA A 29 3.81 1.59 2.52
C ALA A 29 3.61 0.51 1.45
N LEU A 30 2.36 0.26 1.03
CA LEU A 30 2.02 -0.75 0.02
C LEU A 30 2.33 -0.24 -1.38
N CYS A 31 3.18 -0.95 -2.13
CA CYS A 31 3.35 -0.75 -3.57
C CYS A 31 2.24 -1.49 -4.32
N ASP A 32 1.24 -0.75 -4.84
CA ASP A 32 0.03 -1.34 -5.42
C ASP A 32 -0.17 -0.93 -6.88
N LEU A 33 0.06 -1.87 -7.80
CA LEU A 33 -0.20 -1.70 -9.24
C LEU A 33 -1.69 -1.63 -9.58
N GLY A 34 -2.58 -2.11 -8.70
CA GLY A 34 -4.03 -2.01 -8.85
C GLY A 34 -4.57 -0.61 -8.57
N ALA A 35 -3.87 0.16 -7.72
CA ALA A 35 -4.30 1.49 -7.32
C ALA A 35 -3.97 2.55 -8.38
N GLY A 36 -4.99 3.28 -8.83
CA GLY A 36 -4.85 4.40 -9.80
C GLY A 36 -4.29 5.67 -9.18
N VAL A 37 -4.28 5.76 -7.86
CA VAL A 37 -3.80 6.91 -7.07
C VAL A 37 -3.08 6.41 -5.82
N SER A 38 -2.24 7.25 -5.24
CA SER A 38 -1.71 6.98 -3.89
C SER A 38 -2.71 7.47 -2.84
N VAL A 39 -2.85 6.70 -1.76
CA VAL A 39 -3.88 6.93 -0.73
C VAL A 39 -3.25 7.04 0.65
N MET A 40 -3.76 7.96 1.45
CA MET A 40 -3.36 8.14 2.84
C MET A 40 -4.62 8.32 3.72
N PRO A 41 -4.70 7.65 4.90
CA PRO A 41 -5.74 7.89 5.88
C PRO A 41 -5.72 9.33 6.41
N LEU A 42 -6.91 9.90 6.66
CA LEU A 42 -7.06 11.26 7.20
C LEU A 42 -6.38 11.45 8.55
N SER A 43 -6.43 10.44 9.41
CA SER A 43 -5.77 10.44 10.71
C SER A 43 -4.25 10.58 10.58
N LEU A 44 -3.64 9.84 9.64
CA LEU A 44 -2.21 9.93 9.35
C LEU A 44 -1.86 11.30 8.75
N TYR A 45 -2.65 11.79 7.80
CA TYR A 45 -2.48 13.13 7.22
C TYR A 45 -2.43 14.22 8.31
N ARG A 46 -3.36 14.17 9.28
CA ARG A 46 -3.42 15.11 10.40
C ARG A 46 -2.21 14.98 11.32
N ARG A 47 -1.82 13.76 11.67
CA ARG A 47 -0.67 13.48 12.54
C ARG A 47 0.66 13.93 11.91
N LEU A 48 0.77 13.86 10.59
CA LEU A 48 1.96 14.29 9.85
C LEU A 48 1.99 15.81 9.63
N GLU A 49 0.92 16.54 9.96
CA GLU A 49 0.81 17.99 9.75
C GLU A 49 1.24 18.39 8.33
N LEU A 50 0.64 17.73 7.33
CA LEU A 50 0.97 17.94 5.92
C LEU A 50 0.37 19.25 5.38
N ASN A 51 0.75 19.58 4.15
CA ASN A 51 0.28 20.77 3.46
C ASN A 51 -1.24 20.79 3.32
N LYS A 52 -1.78 21.95 2.93
CA LYS A 52 -3.22 22.15 2.73
C LYS A 52 -3.80 21.15 1.74
N LEU A 53 -5.00 20.65 2.06
CA LEU A 53 -5.78 19.85 1.13
C LEU A 53 -6.38 20.72 0.03
N THR A 54 -6.27 20.22 -1.20
CA THR A 54 -6.99 20.76 -2.35
C THR A 54 -8.30 19.99 -2.49
N PRO A 55 -9.47 20.66 -2.58
CA PRO A 55 -10.73 20.00 -2.88
C PRO A 55 -10.65 19.20 -4.18
N THR A 56 -11.40 18.13 -4.27
CA THR A 56 -11.46 17.28 -5.46
C THR A 56 -12.88 16.79 -5.70
N GLU A 57 -13.25 16.66 -6.96
CA GLU A 57 -14.53 16.08 -7.39
C GLU A 57 -14.40 14.60 -7.78
N ILE A 58 -13.18 14.03 -7.65
CA ILE A 58 -13.00 12.63 -7.97
C ILE A 58 -13.71 11.76 -6.93
N SER A 59 -14.30 10.65 -7.41
CA SER A 59 -14.73 9.54 -6.57
C SER A 59 -13.85 8.34 -6.84
N LEU A 60 -13.52 7.58 -5.80
CA LEU A 60 -12.74 6.36 -5.93
C LEU A 60 -13.66 5.16 -5.85
N GLN A 61 -13.63 4.32 -6.88
CA GLN A 61 -14.28 3.02 -6.81
C GLN A 61 -13.38 2.06 -6.06
N MET A 62 -13.89 1.54 -4.96
CA MET A 62 -13.23 0.51 -4.16
C MET A 62 -13.40 -0.86 -4.83
N ALA A 63 -12.59 -1.85 -4.43
CA ALA A 63 -12.64 -3.19 -5.03
C ALA A 63 -13.97 -3.92 -4.75
N ASP A 64 -14.65 -3.62 -3.64
CA ASP A 64 -16.00 -4.11 -3.32
C ASP A 64 -17.10 -3.38 -4.11
N LYS A 65 -16.72 -2.54 -5.10
CA LYS A 65 -17.58 -1.67 -5.93
C LYS A 65 -18.24 -0.51 -5.16
N SER A 66 -17.97 -0.35 -3.88
CA SER A 66 -18.39 0.86 -3.16
C SER A 66 -17.64 2.08 -3.68
N THR A 67 -18.22 3.27 -3.44
CA THR A 67 -17.61 4.54 -3.84
C THR A 67 -17.12 5.27 -2.58
N ALA A 68 -15.85 5.64 -2.55
CA ALA A 68 -15.30 6.51 -1.52
C ALA A 68 -15.16 7.94 -2.06
N ILE A 69 -15.62 8.90 -1.26
CA ILE A 69 -15.46 10.34 -1.56
C ILE A 69 -14.25 10.83 -0.75
N PRO A 70 -13.19 11.31 -1.41
CA PRO A 70 -12.02 11.83 -0.72
C PRO A 70 -12.32 13.11 0.05
N VAL A 71 -11.59 13.31 1.15
CA VAL A 71 -11.56 14.60 1.88
C VAL A 71 -10.86 15.67 1.04
N GLY A 72 -9.91 15.26 0.20
CA GLY A 72 -9.17 16.13 -0.70
C GLY A 72 -7.89 15.46 -1.20
N ILE A 73 -7.07 16.23 -1.90
CA ILE A 73 -5.75 15.83 -2.38
C ILE A 73 -4.68 16.65 -1.67
N CYS A 74 -3.68 15.97 -1.10
CA CYS A 74 -2.45 16.59 -0.60
C CYS A 74 -1.35 16.40 -1.64
N GLY A 75 -0.95 17.48 -2.30
CA GLY A 75 0.06 17.47 -3.34
C GLY A 75 1.49 17.58 -2.83
N ASP A 76 2.42 17.12 -3.63
CA ASP A 76 3.87 17.28 -3.46
C ASP A 76 4.40 16.88 -2.08
N VAL A 77 3.86 15.79 -1.53
CA VAL A 77 4.32 15.25 -0.24
C VAL A 77 5.69 14.59 -0.46
N PRO A 78 6.75 15.05 0.23
CA PRO A 78 8.06 14.44 0.11
C PRO A 78 8.10 13.12 0.90
N ILE A 79 8.31 12.02 0.18
CA ILE A 79 8.55 10.69 0.74
C ILE A 79 10.02 10.36 0.60
N VAL A 80 10.63 9.85 1.66
CA VAL A 80 12.01 9.35 1.63
C VAL A 80 12.00 7.83 1.65
N ILE A 81 12.54 7.21 0.60
CA ILE A 81 12.71 5.75 0.50
C ILE A 81 14.17 5.50 0.08
N ALA A 82 14.86 4.62 0.80
CA ALA A 82 16.26 4.29 0.51
C ALA A 82 17.16 5.53 0.27
N ASN A 83 16.97 6.58 1.07
CA ASN A 83 17.66 7.87 0.99
C ASN A 83 17.36 8.72 -0.26
N VAL A 84 16.32 8.38 -1.01
CA VAL A 84 15.84 9.18 -2.14
C VAL A 84 14.56 9.91 -1.75
N ILE A 85 14.46 11.19 -2.08
CA ILE A 85 13.26 12.00 -1.87
C ILE A 85 12.43 11.98 -3.15
N ILE A 86 11.15 11.61 -3.01
CA ILE A 86 10.20 11.50 -4.11
C ILE A 86 8.96 12.31 -3.74
N LEU A 87 8.56 13.24 -4.60
CA LEU A 87 7.32 13.99 -4.41
C LEU A 87 6.12 13.14 -4.87
N THR A 88 5.12 13.05 -4.03
CA THR A 88 3.95 12.20 -4.26
C THR A 88 2.67 12.94 -3.90
N ASN A 89 1.65 12.81 -4.75
CA ASN A 89 0.32 13.32 -4.46
C ASN A 89 -0.50 12.21 -3.80
N PHE A 90 -1.13 12.52 -2.66
CA PHE A 90 -2.00 11.61 -1.95
C PHE A 90 -3.46 12.03 -2.01
N VAL A 91 -4.32 11.10 -2.32
CA VAL A 91 -5.75 11.22 -2.06
C VAL A 91 -5.98 10.88 -0.59
N ILE A 92 -6.61 11.78 0.12
CA ILE A 92 -6.87 11.63 1.57
C ILE A 92 -8.27 11.07 1.76
N LEU A 93 -8.35 9.91 2.40
CA LEU A 93 -9.60 9.20 2.70
C LEU A 93 -9.85 9.16 4.21
N ASP A 94 -11.11 9.32 4.60
CA ASP A 94 -11.52 9.09 6.00
C ASP A 94 -11.77 7.59 6.22
N ILE A 95 -10.67 6.87 6.33
CA ILE A 95 -10.62 5.43 6.56
C ILE A 95 -9.77 5.13 7.81
N PRO A 96 -10.02 4.01 8.50
CA PRO A 96 -9.17 3.57 9.61
C PRO A 96 -7.72 3.38 9.17
N GLU A 97 -6.77 3.69 10.06
CA GLU A 97 -5.38 3.29 9.88
C GLU A 97 -5.25 1.79 10.12
N ASP A 98 -4.41 1.15 9.30
CA ASP A 98 -4.02 -0.24 9.47
C ASP A 98 -2.50 -0.31 9.61
N ASP A 99 -2.02 -0.88 10.71
CA ASP A 99 -0.59 -1.03 10.99
C ASP A 99 0.11 -1.93 9.96
N SER A 100 -0.64 -2.83 9.33
CA SER A 100 -0.14 -3.70 8.26
C SER A 100 0.02 -2.95 6.94
N MET A 101 -0.69 -1.83 6.76
CA MET A 101 -0.67 -1.00 5.57
C MET A 101 -1.05 0.44 5.91
N SER A 102 -0.04 1.26 6.19
CA SER A 102 -0.25 2.64 6.62
C SER A 102 -0.63 3.59 5.48
N ILE A 103 -0.09 3.37 4.28
CA ILE A 103 -0.37 4.13 3.06
C ILE A 103 -0.30 3.22 1.83
N ILE A 104 -0.92 3.67 0.74
CA ILE A 104 -0.84 3.01 -0.57
C ILE A 104 -0.06 3.92 -1.54
N LEU A 105 0.93 3.34 -2.18
CA LEU A 105 1.71 3.96 -3.25
C LEU A 105 1.21 3.39 -4.58
N GLY A 106 0.39 4.16 -5.26
CA GLY A 106 -0.28 3.75 -6.51
C GLY A 106 0.57 3.90 -7.77
N ARG A 107 -0.02 3.58 -8.93
CA ARG A 107 0.66 3.63 -10.23
C ARG A 107 1.38 4.95 -10.53
N PRO A 108 0.86 6.14 -10.22
CA PRO A 108 1.59 7.39 -10.49
C PRO A 108 2.94 7.46 -9.77
N PHE A 109 2.97 7.04 -8.48
CA PHE A 109 4.22 6.92 -7.73
C PHE A 109 5.14 5.86 -8.34
N LEU A 110 4.63 4.64 -8.55
CA LEU A 110 5.42 3.52 -9.07
C LEU A 110 6.03 3.83 -10.45
N ASN A 111 5.29 4.54 -11.31
CA ASN A 111 5.78 5.00 -12.60
C ASN A 111 6.88 6.06 -12.45
N THR A 112 6.72 7.02 -11.53
CA THR A 112 7.71 8.09 -11.30
C THR A 112 9.07 7.52 -10.87
N VAL A 113 9.07 6.47 -10.07
CA VAL A 113 10.30 5.84 -9.55
C VAL A 113 10.78 4.66 -10.40
N GLY A 114 10.13 4.37 -11.52
CA GLY A 114 10.47 3.21 -12.35
C GLY A 114 10.50 1.90 -11.55
N ALA A 115 9.46 1.67 -10.73
CA ALA A 115 9.43 0.56 -9.79
C ALA A 115 9.38 -0.80 -10.49
N VAL A 116 10.24 -1.72 -10.06
CA VAL A 116 10.24 -3.13 -10.46
C VAL A 116 10.01 -4.00 -9.22
N ILE A 117 8.91 -4.76 -9.21
CA ILE A 117 8.57 -5.67 -8.10
C ILE A 117 9.01 -7.08 -8.47
N ASP A 118 10.01 -7.62 -7.77
CA ASP A 118 10.49 -8.99 -7.95
C ASP A 118 9.90 -9.89 -6.85
N CYS A 119 8.84 -10.61 -7.21
CA CYS A 119 8.17 -11.54 -6.30
C CYS A 119 9.07 -12.71 -5.89
N THR A 120 9.98 -13.15 -6.76
CA THR A 120 10.89 -14.26 -6.46
C THR A 120 11.93 -13.88 -5.42
N LYS A 121 12.48 -12.67 -5.56
CA LYS A 121 13.46 -12.14 -4.60
C LYS A 121 12.80 -11.49 -3.37
N GLY A 122 11.52 -11.10 -3.47
CA GLY A 122 10.80 -10.39 -2.40
C GLY A 122 11.34 -8.98 -2.20
N ASN A 123 11.53 -8.25 -3.29
CA ASN A 123 12.01 -6.87 -3.24
C ASN A 123 11.32 -5.97 -4.26
N VAL A 124 11.45 -4.66 -4.03
CA VAL A 124 11.09 -3.61 -4.98
C VAL A 124 12.35 -2.83 -5.30
N THR A 125 12.67 -2.68 -6.57
CA THR A 125 13.78 -1.85 -7.04
C THR A 125 13.24 -0.58 -7.68
N PHE A 126 13.76 0.56 -7.27
CA PHE A 126 13.44 1.89 -7.79
C PHE A 126 14.58 2.41 -8.66
N HIS A 127 14.24 2.95 -9.82
CA HIS A 127 15.18 3.55 -10.75
C HIS A 127 14.99 5.07 -10.73
N VAL A 128 15.81 5.77 -9.96
CA VAL A 128 15.70 7.22 -9.77
C VAL A 128 17.02 7.88 -10.09
N ASN A 129 16.99 8.90 -10.96
CA ASN A 129 18.18 9.67 -11.36
C ASN A 129 19.36 8.81 -11.85
N GLY A 130 19.06 7.72 -12.58
CA GLY A 130 20.07 6.80 -13.11
C GLY A 130 20.68 5.84 -12.08
N ASN A 131 20.18 5.82 -10.87
CA ASN A 131 20.57 4.89 -9.80
C ASN A 131 19.48 3.89 -9.47
N GLU A 132 19.90 2.70 -9.04
CA GLU A 132 19.00 1.65 -8.56
C GLU A 132 19.00 1.60 -7.02
N HIS A 133 17.81 1.54 -6.43
CA HIS A 133 17.62 1.43 -4.99
C HIS A 133 16.70 0.25 -4.71
N THR A 134 17.22 -0.80 -4.08
CA THR A 134 16.46 -2.01 -3.80
C THR A 134 16.05 -2.08 -2.33
N VAL A 135 14.77 -2.31 -2.09
CA VAL A 135 14.17 -2.47 -0.76
C VAL A 135 13.49 -3.84 -0.68
N HIS A 136 13.79 -4.62 0.35
CA HIS A 136 13.16 -5.91 0.58
C HIS A 136 11.85 -5.74 1.35
N PHE A 137 10.81 -6.47 0.93
CA PHE A 137 9.56 -6.53 1.67
C PHE A 137 9.46 -7.83 2.49
N PRO A 138 8.65 -7.85 3.57
CA PRO A 138 8.48 -9.02 4.41
C PRO A 138 7.89 -10.18 3.61
N ARG A 139 8.58 -11.31 3.60
CA ARG A 139 8.05 -12.55 3.01
C ARG A 139 7.13 -13.24 4.01
N LYS A 140 6.02 -13.78 3.53
CA LYS A 140 5.29 -14.77 4.32
C LYS A 140 6.20 -15.98 4.52
N GLN A 141 6.57 -16.26 5.77
CA GLN A 141 7.15 -17.56 6.09
C GLN A 141 6.08 -18.61 5.74
N SER A 142 6.46 -19.59 4.91
CA SER A 142 5.61 -20.70 4.56
C SER A 142 5.39 -21.55 5.82
N GLN A 143 4.47 -21.13 6.68
CA GLN A 143 3.88 -22.02 7.65
C GLN A 143 2.92 -22.91 6.87
N VAL A 144 3.31 -24.17 6.71
CA VAL A 144 2.38 -25.25 6.33
C VAL A 144 1.39 -25.37 7.49
N HIS A 145 0.36 -24.54 7.47
CA HIS A 145 -0.78 -24.70 8.37
C HIS A 145 -1.88 -25.39 7.58
N SER A 146 -2.29 -26.55 8.11
CA SER A 146 -3.53 -27.23 7.77
C SER A 146 -4.64 -26.19 7.59
N ILE A 147 -5.37 -26.31 6.48
CA ILE A 147 -6.53 -25.47 6.15
C ILE A 147 -7.59 -25.71 7.22
N ASN A 148 -7.60 -24.90 8.26
CA ASN A 148 -8.77 -24.73 9.09
C ASN A 148 -9.69 -23.75 8.36
N PHE A 149 -10.90 -24.18 8.05
CA PHE A 149 -11.97 -23.33 7.56
C PHE A 149 -12.20 -22.21 8.59
N ILE A 150 -11.64 -21.04 8.34
CA ILE A 150 -11.92 -19.85 9.13
C ILE A 150 -13.23 -19.29 8.58
N GLU A 151 -14.21 -19.07 9.47
CA GLU A 151 -15.42 -18.32 9.14
C GLU A 151 -15.04 -17.06 8.38
N LYS A 152 -15.77 -16.78 7.29
CA LYS A 152 -15.55 -15.60 6.44
C LYS A 152 -15.72 -14.34 7.29
N VAL A 153 -14.63 -13.76 7.72
CA VAL A 153 -14.64 -12.39 8.24
C VAL A 153 -14.95 -11.48 7.05
N PRO A 154 -15.92 -10.56 7.16
CA PRO A 154 -16.16 -9.59 6.08
C PRO A 154 -14.86 -8.87 5.74
N THR A 155 -14.50 -8.89 4.47
CA THR A 155 -13.26 -8.30 3.99
C THR A 155 -13.57 -7.14 3.04
N ILE A 156 -12.84 -6.05 3.16
CA ILE A 156 -12.80 -5.02 2.13
C ILE A 156 -11.70 -5.42 1.16
N ILE A 157 -12.02 -5.47 -0.14
CA ILE A 157 -11.03 -5.69 -1.18
C ILE A 157 -10.63 -4.32 -1.74
N PHE A 158 -9.37 -3.95 -1.58
CA PHE A 158 -8.81 -2.71 -2.12
C PHE A 158 -7.58 -3.02 -2.96
N GLY A 159 -7.53 -2.50 -4.18
CA GLY A 159 -6.40 -2.76 -5.09
C GLY A 159 -6.17 -4.23 -5.44
N GLY A 160 -7.22 -5.07 -5.37
CA GLY A 160 -7.12 -6.53 -5.60
C GLY A 160 -6.71 -7.34 -4.36
N PHE A 161 -6.57 -6.70 -3.19
CA PHE A 161 -6.28 -7.36 -1.91
C PHE A 161 -7.49 -7.34 -0.98
N GLU A 162 -7.68 -8.44 -0.25
CA GLU A 162 -8.72 -8.59 0.78
C GLU A 162 -8.20 -8.12 2.14
N PHE A 163 -8.92 -7.20 2.78
CA PHE A 163 -8.62 -6.71 4.12
C PHE A 163 -9.71 -7.14 5.08
N PRO A 164 -9.39 -7.84 6.20
CA PRO A 164 -10.39 -8.19 7.20
C PRO A 164 -10.91 -6.94 7.89
N LEU A 165 -12.21 -6.74 7.85
CA LEU A 165 -12.88 -5.76 8.71
C LEU A 165 -12.84 -6.28 10.15
N HIS A 166 -11.96 -5.72 10.97
CA HIS A 166 -12.05 -5.92 12.41
C HIS A 166 -13.34 -5.26 12.90
N THR A 167 -14.31 -6.07 13.28
CA THR A 167 -15.56 -5.61 13.87
C THR A 167 -15.22 -4.85 15.13
N VAL A 168 -15.39 -3.53 15.11
CA VAL A 168 -15.41 -2.71 16.33
C VAL A 168 -16.63 -3.20 17.12
N LYS A 169 -16.40 -3.99 18.15
CA LYS A 169 -17.43 -4.28 19.14
C LYS A 169 -17.82 -2.94 19.77
N LYS A 170 -18.94 -2.37 19.35
CA LYS A 170 -19.60 -1.32 20.12
C LYS A 170 -19.98 -1.95 21.47
N LYS A 171 -19.24 -1.59 22.53
CA LYS A 171 -19.75 -1.67 23.88
C LYS A 171 -20.83 -0.60 23.99
N TYR A 172 -22.09 -1.01 23.93
CA TYR A 172 -23.18 -0.26 24.55
C TYR A 172 -23.35 -0.85 25.93
N ASP A 173 -22.97 -0.09 26.91
CA ASP A 173 -23.58 -0.13 28.26
C ASP A 173 -24.77 0.82 28.26
#